data_6cb9e54dc37a2a578f6a43ef02472b62
#
_entry.id   6cb9e54dc37a2a578f6a43ef02472b62
#
_cell.length_a   1.000
_cell.length_b   1.000
_cell.length_c   1.000
_cell.angle_alpha   90.00
_cell.angle_beta   90.00
_cell.angle_gamma   90.00
#
_symmetry.space_group_name_H-M   'P 1'
#
loop_
_entity.id
_entity.type
_entity.pdbx_description
1 polymer ?
#
loop_
_entity_poly.entity_id
_entity_poly.type
_entity_poly.pdbx_seq_one_letter_code
_entity_poly.pdbx_strand_id
1 'polypeptide(L)'
;MRKILIVTGMLISISTLNSQVLKDVWNQTKGAATNAATTAVQQATQAVSTAVGGTTAPALSNEEVIKALREALSIGTNSSSATASKTDGYLKNARLFIPWPEEAKDMREKLIKLGMQKKVTEFETSLNRAAEEAAKKAGTVFLDAITKMSVSDGFAILNGADTAATNFLRKTSYSPLYDQFLPIVKEAITKVKVTSYWNPLVTKYNKLPGVKKQNPDLNDYVTKKAANGLFVLIADEEAKIRKDPMARVTDLLKKVFGSKK
;
A
#
# COMPACT_ATOMS: atom_id res chain seq x y z
N MET A 1 53.64 -12.26 -23.65
CA MET A 1 53.16 -11.57 -24.88
C MET A 1 51.70 -11.21 -24.69
N ARG A 2 51.41 -9.95 -24.43
CA ARG A 2 50.07 -9.39 -24.23
C ARG A 2 49.45 -9.13 -25.62
N LYS A 3 48.32 -9.77 -25.92
CA LYS A 3 47.49 -9.43 -27.09
C LYS A 3 46.47 -8.37 -26.68
N ILE A 4 46.72 -7.14 -27.11
CA ILE A 4 45.74 -6.04 -27.06
C ILE A 4 44.81 -6.19 -28.27
N LEU A 5 43.52 -6.35 -28.02
CA LEU A 5 42.51 -6.32 -29.07
C LEU A 5 42.12 -4.85 -29.31
N ILE A 6 42.58 -4.32 -30.45
CA ILE A 6 42.19 -3.00 -30.96
C ILE A 6 40.78 -3.16 -31.61
N VAL A 7 39.79 -2.52 -31.05
CA VAL A 7 38.48 -2.38 -31.70
C VAL A 7 38.55 -1.22 -32.67
N THR A 8 38.69 -1.53 -33.95
CA THR A 8 38.72 -0.56 -35.04
C THR A 8 37.29 -0.01 -35.24
N GLY A 9 37.17 1.31 -35.07
CA GLY A 9 35.89 2.01 -35.31
C GLY A 9 35.53 2.02 -36.78
N MET A 10 34.31 1.57 -37.07
CA MET A 10 33.69 1.69 -38.39
C MET A 10 32.82 2.95 -38.39
N LEU A 11 33.32 4.01 -38.99
CA LEU A 11 32.57 5.21 -39.32
C LEU A 11 31.58 4.89 -40.45
N ILE A 12 30.31 4.69 -40.09
CA ILE A 12 29.22 4.61 -41.08
C ILE A 12 28.63 6.02 -41.26
N SER A 13 28.66 6.49 -42.47
CA SER A 13 28.10 7.78 -42.90
C SER A 13 26.61 7.89 -42.56
N ILE A 14 26.27 8.94 -41.83
CA ILE A 14 24.91 9.25 -41.41
C ILE A 14 24.18 9.93 -42.58
N SER A 15 23.31 9.18 -43.23
CA SER A 15 22.22 9.77 -44.00
C SER A 15 20.99 8.87 -43.86
N THR A 16 19.94 9.46 -43.27
CA THR A 16 18.56 8.90 -43.13
C THR A 16 18.38 7.58 -42.36
N LEU A 17 18.70 7.59 -41.08
CA LEU A 17 18.20 6.54 -40.17
C LEU A 17 16.85 6.98 -39.59
N ASN A 18 15.81 6.21 -39.92
CA ASN A 18 14.48 6.35 -39.39
C ASN A 18 14.47 6.21 -37.86
N SER A 19 13.75 7.07 -37.14
CA SER A 19 13.71 7.11 -35.66
C SER A 19 13.31 5.78 -35.01
N GLN A 20 12.70 4.90 -35.76
CA GLN A 20 12.30 3.56 -35.32
C GLN A 20 13.51 2.63 -35.19
N VAL A 21 14.42 2.63 -36.14
CA VAL A 21 15.63 1.81 -36.14
C VAL A 21 16.57 2.17 -34.99
N LEU A 22 16.65 3.46 -34.66
CA LEU A 22 17.42 3.93 -33.49
C LEU A 22 16.81 3.47 -32.16
N LYS A 23 15.49 3.44 -32.06
CA LYS A 23 14.81 2.91 -30.87
C LYS A 23 14.99 1.41 -30.71
N ASP A 24 14.94 0.66 -31.81
CA ASP A 24 15.10 -0.79 -31.77
C ASP A 24 16.55 -1.19 -31.44
N VAL A 25 17.54 -0.50 -32.01
CA VAL A 25 18.96 -0.69 -31.65
C VAL A 25 19.24 -0.30 -30.21
N TRP A 26 18.64 0.80 -29.71
CA TRP A 26 18.75 1.23 -28.32
C TRP A 26 18.16 0.23 -27.33
N ASN A 27 16.96 -0.32 -27.64
CA ASN A 27 16.32 -1.33 -26.81
C ASN A 27 17.07 -2.66 -26.81
N GLN A 28 17.62 -3.07 -27.94
CA GLN A 28 18.39 -4.29 -28.09
C GLN A 28 19.75 -4.22 -27.38
N THR A 29 20.45 -3.05 -27.44
CA THR A 29 21.71 -2.84 -26.71
C THR A 29 21.52 -2.70 -25.21
N LYS A 30 20.41 -2.09 -24.74
CA LYS A 30 20.07 -2.07 -23.31
C LYS A 30 19.79 -3.47 -22.78
N GLY A 31 19.02 -4.28 -23.50
CA GLY A 31 18.72 -5.67 -23.10
C GLY A 31 19.96 -6.53 -23.01
N ALA A 32 20.86 -6.43 -23.99
CA ALA A 32 22.10 -7.19 -24.01
C ALA A 32 23.11 -6.76 -22.92
N ALA A 33 23.22 -5.47 -22.66
CA ALA A 33 24.10 -4.95 -21.61
C ALA A 33 23.61 -5.30 -20.19
N THR A 34 22.28 -5.27 -19.98
CA THR A 34 21.69 -5.63 -18.69
C THR A 34 21.83 -7.13 -18.42
N ASN A 35 21.61 -7.97 -19.42
CA ASN A 35 21.75 -9.43 -19.27
C ASN A 35 23.23 -9.83 -19.07
N ALA A 36 24.16 -9.24 -19.79
CA ALA A 36 25.59 -9.51 -19.60
C ALA A 36 26.11 -9.06 -18.23
N ALA A 37 25.67 -7.91 -17.74
CA ALA A 37 26.03 -7.44 -16.40
C ALA A 37 25.41 -8.31 -15.30
N THR A 38 24.15 -8.73 -15.46
CA THR A 38 23.48 -9.63 -14.51
C THR A 38 24.16 -11.00 -14.48
N THR A 39 24.52 -11.57 -15.64
CA THR A 39 25.22 -12.86 -15.73
C THR A 39 26.63 -12.78 -15.15
N ALA A 40 27.36 -11.69 -15.38
CA ALA A 40 28.70 -11.49 -14.83
C ALA A 40 28.68 -11.35 -13.30
N VAL A 41 27.68 -10.62 -12.75
CA VAL A 41 27.49 -10.51 -11.29
C VAL A 41 27.10 -11.86 -10.69
N GLN A 42 26.25 -12.63 -11.32
CA GLN A 42 25.87 -13.97 -10.85
C GLN A 42 27.05 -14.94 -10.88
N GLN A 43 27.87 -14.92 -11.93
CA GLN A 43 29.08 -15.76 -12.01
C GLN A 43 30.15 -15.33 -10.98
N ALA A 44 30.34 -14.03 -10.75
CA ALA A 44 31.23 -13.54 -9.72
C ALA A 44 30.77 -13.93 -8.31
N THR A 45 29.45 -13.89 -8.04
CA THR A 45 28.88 -14.28 -6.75
C THR A 45 29.02 -15.80 -6.52
N GLN A 46 28.85 -16.62 -7.56
CA GLN A 46 29.08 -18.07 -7.45
C GLN A 46 30.58 -18.42 -7.27
N ALA A 47 31.48 -17.70 -7.93
CA ALA A 47 32.92 -17.93 -7.78
C ALA A 47 33.41 -17.58 -6.37
N VAL A 48 32.88 -16.52 -5.76
CA VAL A 48 33.20 -16.13 -4.37
C VAL A 48 32.63 -17.15 -3.36
N SER A 49 31.44 -17.69 -3.59
CA SER A 49 30.83 -18.68 -2.69
C SER A 49 31.56 -20.03 -2.70
N THR A 50 32.22 -20.39 -3.81
CA THR A 50 33.03 -21.62 -3.94
C THR A 50 34.41 -21.50 -3.33
N ALA A 51 34.96 -20.27 -3.22
CA ALA A 51 36.29 -20.02 -2.69
C ALA A 51 36.37 -19.88 -1.16
N VAL A 52 35.24 -19.59 -0.51
CA VAL A 52 35.12 -19.51 0.96
C VAL A 52 34.39 -20.75 1.43
N GLY A 53 35.12 -21.79 1.80
CA GLY A 53 34.60 -23.08 2.31
C GLY A 53 33.87 -22.98 3.65
N GLY A 54 32.89 -22.10 3.75
CA GLY A 54 31.92 -22.02 4.82
C GLY A 54 30.55 -22.41 4.29
N THR A 55 29.79 -23.23 5.02
CA THR A 55 28.40 -23.57 4.77
C THR A 55 27.50 -22.32 4.84
N THR A 56 27.62 -21.43 3.84
CA THR A 56 26.67 -20.33 3.67
C THR A 56 25.39 -20.91 3.10
N ALA A 57 24.30 -20.73 3.80
CA ALA A 57 22.98 -21.00 3.25
C ALA A 57 22.87 -20.37 1.85
N PRO A 58 22.29 -21.05 0.86
CA PRO A 58 22.26 -20.54 -0.51
C PRO A 58 21.66 -19.13 -0.53
N ALA A 59 22.37 -18.20 -1.19
CA ALA A 59 21.92 -16.84 -1.31
C ALA A 59 20.52 -16.82 -1.93
N LEU A 60 19.61 -16.05 -1.33
CA LEU A 60 18.25 -15.91 -1.82
C LEU A 60 18.24 -15.35 -3.24
N SER A 61 17.54 -16.00 -4.16
CA SER A 61 17.33 -15.45 -5.49
C SER A 61 16.41 -14.22 -5.44
N ASN A 62 16.55 -13.33 -6.41
CA ASN A 62 15.68 -12.17 -6.53
C ASN A 62 14.19 -12.58 -6.58
N GLU A 63 13.88 -13.68 -7.26
CA GLU A 63 12.53 -14.24 -7.39
C GLU A 63 11.99 -14.74 -6.05
N GLU A 64 12.81 -15.42 -5.24
CA GLU A 64 12.43 -15.84 -3.90
C GLU A 64 12.12 -14.65 -2.99
N VAL A 65 12.93 -13.59 -3.05
CA VAL A 65 12.69 -12.37 -2.27
C VAL A 65 11.38 -11.71 -2.67
N ILE A 66 11.13 -11.54 -3.97
CA ILE A 66 9.89 -10.93 -4.46
C ILE A 66 8.68 -11.78 -4.11
N LYS A 67 8.78 -13.09 -4.28
CA LYS A 67 7.70 -14.01 -3.92
C LYS A 67 7.36 -13.93 -2.43
N ALA A 68 8.38 -13.95 -1.56
CA ALA A 68 8.18 -13.80 -0.12
C ALA A 68 7.52 -12.47 0.26
N LEU A 69 7.98 -11.37 -0.33
CA LEU A 69 7.43 -10.05 -0.05
C LEU A 69 5.98 -9.92 -0.52
N ARG A 70 5.66 -10.40 -1.71
CA ARG A 70 4.28 -10.43 -2.22
C ARG A 70 3.38 -11.28 -1.32
N GLU A 71 3.86 -12.42 -0.85
CA GLU A 71 3.14 -13.28 0.08
C GLU A 71 2.91 -12.58 1.42
N ALA A 72 3.96 -11.99 2.02
CA ALA A 72 3.85 -11.22 3.26
C ALA A 72 2.83 -10.08 3.14
N LEU A 73 2.92 -9.29 2.06
CA LEU A 73 2.00 -8.20 1.81
C LEU A 73 0.56 -8.69 1.60
N SER A 74 0.37 -9.81 0.90
CA SER A 74 -0.96 -10.41 0.70
C SER A 74 -1.55 -10.90 2.02
N ILE A 75 -0.76 -11.56 2.87
CA ILE A 75 -1.20 -11.98 4.20
C ILE A 75 -1.56 -10.75 5.06
N GLY A 76 -0.67 -9.75 5.11
CA GLY A 76 -0.87 -8.54 5.90
C GLY A 76 -2.08 -7.72 5.45
N THR A 77 -2.29 -7.54 4.15
CA THR A 77 -3.43 -6.79 3.61
C THR A 77 -4.75 -7.53 3.82
N ASN A 78 -4.76 -8.86 3.67
CA ASN A 78 -5.95 -9.68 3.94
C ASN A 78 -6.30 -9.68 5.43
N SER A 79 -5.33 -9.85 6.33
CA SER A 79 -5.50 -9.76 7.79
C SER A 79 -6.06 -8.39 8.19
N SER A 80 -5.46 -7.33 7.66
CA SER A 80 -5.89 -5.94 7.90
C SER A 80 -7.32 -5.68 7.42
N SER A 81 -7.66 -6.12 6.20
CA SER A 81 -9.00 -6.00 5.64
C SER A 81 -10.03 -6.78 6.46
N ALA A 82 -9.70 -8.03 6.84
CA ALA A 82 -10.55 -8.86 7.69
C ALA A 82 -10.75 -8.25 9.08
N THR A 83 -9.72 -7.65 9.68
CA THR A 83 -9.81 -6.98 10.98
C THR A 83 -10.67 -5.72 10.90
N ALA A 84 -10.44 -4.88 9.88
CA ALA A 84 -11.16 -3.63 9.67
C ALA A 84 -12.63 -3.85 9.33
N SER A 85 -12.96 -4.91 8.58
CA SER A 85 -14.33 -5.20 8.11
C SER A 85 -15.22 -5.90 9.13
N LYS A 86 -14.70 -6.35 10.27
CA LYS A 86 -15.49 -6.92 11.35
C LYS A 86 -16.41 -5.86 11.96
N THR A 87 -17.51 -6.31 12.55
CA THR A 87 -18.31 -5.46 13.44
C THR A 87 -17.42 -4.88 14.53
N ASP A 88 -17.47 -3.57 14.72
CA ASP A 88 -16.62 -2.83 15.65
C ASP A 88 -15.13 -2.72 15.25
N GLY A 89 -14.79 -3.12 14.03
CA GLY A 89 -13.42 -3.02 13.51
C GLY A 89 -12.92 -1.58 13.39
N TYR A 90 -13.83 -0.65 13.06
CA TYR A 90 -13.59 0.81 13.16
C TYR A 90 -14.20 1.38 14.43
N LEU A 91 -15.47 1.08 14.70
CA LEU A 91 -16.26 1.76 15.76
C LEU A 91 -15.64 1.65 17.15
N LYS A 92 -15.13 0.47 17.52
CA LYS A 92 -14.51 0.25 18.84
C LYS A 92 -12.98 0.15 18.80
N ASN A 93 -12.37 0.42 17.67
CA ASN A 93 -10.92 0.46 17.55
C ASN A 93 -10.44 1.91 17.65
N ALA A 94 -9.81 2.27 18.76
CA ALA A 94 -9.35 3.64 19.01
C ALA A 94 -8.41 4.20 17.94
N ARG A 95 -7.67 3.32 17.21
CA ARG A 95 -6.73 3.72 16.16
C ARG A 95 -7.40 3.91 14.79
N LEU A 96 -8.53 3.23 14.57
CA LEU A 96 -9.26 3.25 13.31
C LEU A 96 -10.52 4.10 13.36
N PHE A 97 -11.03 4.36 14.57
CA PHE A 97 -12.27 5.12 14.77
C PHE A 97 -12.28 6.40 13.93
N ILE A 98 -13.33 6.56 13.14
CA ILE A 98 -13.55 7.75 12.31
C ILE A 98 -14.36 8.74 13.13
N PRO A 99 -13.73 9.82 13.61
CA PRO A 99 -14.42 10.87 14.39
C PRO A 99 -15.26 11.74 13.46
N TRP A 100 -15.93 12.73 14.03
CA TRP A 100 -16.50 13.82 13.28
C TRP A 100 -15.42 14.56 12.48
N PRO A 101 -15.76 15.08 11.27
CA PRO A 101 -14.85 15.97 10.55
C PRO A 101 -14.39 17.12 11.45
N GLU A 102 -13.13 17.50 11.34
CA GLU A 102 -12.52 18.52 12.21
C GLU A 102 -13.31 19.84 12.17
N GLU A 103 -13.73 20.23 10.97
CA GLU A 103 -14.54 21.42 10.71
C GLU A 103 -15.97 21.35 11.32
N ALA A 104 -16.43 20.15 11.66
CA ALA A 104 -17.76 19.92 12.24
C ALA A 104 -17.76 19.63 13.76
N LYS A 105 -16.62 19.74 14.44
CA LYS A 105 -16.53 19.52 15.89
C LYS A 105 -17.41 20.49 16.68
N ASP A 106 -17.38 21.78 16.36
CA ASP A 106 -18.25 22.78 16.99
C ASP A 106 -19.74 22.46 16.79
N MET A 107 -20.07 21.94 15.60
CA MET A 107 -21.44 21.49 15.31
C MET A 107 -21.83 20.34 16.24
N ARG A 108 -20.97 19.34 16.41
CA ARG A 108 -21.19 18.20 17.31
C ARG A 108 -21.50 18.68 18.74
N GLU A 109 -20.67 19.56 19.29
CA GLU A 109 -20.82 20.08 20.64
C GLU A 109 -22.13 20.86 20.82
N LYS A 110 -22.47 21.73 19.86
CA LYS A 110 -23.72 22.50 19.89
C LYS A 110 -24.96 21.57 19.80
N LEU A 111 -24.90 20.54 18.97
CA LEU A 111 -26.00 19.58 18.85
C LEU A 111 -26.20 18.77 20.15
N ILE A 112 -25.10 18.40 20.82
CA ILE A 112 -25.16 17.76 22.14
C ILE A 112 -25.84 18.69 23.16
N LYS A 113 -25.41 19.96 23.23
CA LYS A 113 -26.02 20.97 24.11
C LYS A 113 -27.52 21.21 23.82
N LEU A 114 -27.94 20.98 22.59
CA LEU A 114 -29.36 21.02 22.18
C LEU A 114 -30.14 19.72 22.46
N GLY A 115 -29.56 18.78 23.24
CA GLY A 115 -30.19 17.53 23.63
C GLY A 115 -30.23 16.45 22.52
N MET A 116 -29.40 16.60 21.46
CA MET A 116 -29.37 15.68 20.34
C MET A 116 -28.31 14.57 20.48
N GLN A 117 -27.84 14.27 21.69
CA GLN A 117 -26.80 13.26 21.96
C GLN A 117 -27.06 11.93 21.25
N LYS A 118 -28.31 11.42 21.33
CA LYS A 118 -28.69 10.16 20.68
C LYS A 118 -28.44 10.20 19.17
N LYS A 119 -28.83 11.28 18.50
CA LYS A 119 -28.64 11.46 17.05
C LYS A 119 -27.16 11.58 16.67
N VAL A 120 -26.37 12.25 17.50
CA VAL A 120 -24.90 12.37 17.34
C VAL A 120 -24.27 10.97 17.40
N THR A 121 -24.63 10.15 18.39
CA THR A 121 -24.10 8.79 18.55
C THR A 121 -24.56 7.87 17.42
N GLU A 122 -25.80 7.95 16.97
CA GLU A 122 -26.31 7.20 15.81
C GLU A 122 -25.52 7.54 14.54
N PHE A 123 -25.22 8.82 14.33
CA PHE A 123 -24.38 9.25 13.21
C PHE A 123 -22.95 8.69 13.32
N GLU A 124 -22.27 8.84 14.48
CA GLU A 124 -20.92 8.30 14.69
C GLU A 124 -20.86 6.80 14.43
N THR A 125 -21.87 6.07 14.92
CA THR A 125 -21.99 4.63 14.67
C THR A 125 -22.12 4.35 13.18
N SER A 126 -23.03 5.03 12.48
CA SER A 126 -23.28 4.78 11.06
C SER A 126 -22.05 5.10 10.17
N LEU A 127 -21.32 6.15 10.53
CA LEU A 127 -20.08 6.56 9.83
C LEU A 127 -19.03 5.45 9.89
N ASN A 128 -18.78 4.90 11.06
CA ASN A 128 -17.83 3.82 11.28
C ASN A 128 -18.29 2.49 10.63
N ARG A 129 -19.60 2.20 10.67
CA ARG A 129 -20.18 1.05 9.95
C ARG A 129 -20.00 1.15 8.42
N ALA A 130 -20.05 2.36 7.85
CA ALA A 130 -19.75 2.56 6.43
C ALA A 130 -18.29 2.20 6.11
N ALA A 131 -17.35 2.56 6.96
CA ALA A 131 -15.95 2.19 6.80
C ALA A 131 -15.72 0.68 6.92
N GLU A 132 -16.36 0.01 7.89
CA GLU A 132 -16.32 -1.44 8.05
C GLU A 132 -16.88 -2.16 6.82
N GLU A 133 -17.98 -1.69 6.27
CA GLU A 133 -18.58 -2.26 5.06
C GLU A 133 -17.64 -2.08 3.84
N ALA A 134 -17.07 -0.89 3.67
CA ALA A 134 -16.13 -0.62 2.60
C ALA A 134 -14.85 -1.48 2.73
N ALA A 135 -14.34 -1.69 3.92
CA ALA A 135 -13.14 -2.48 4.18
C ALA A 135 -13.24 -3.94 3.70
N LYS A 136 -14.46 -4.50 3.53
CA LYS A 136 -14.67 -5.84 2.97
C LYS A 136 -14.11 -6.00 1.56
N LYS A 137 -13.97 -4.92 0.82
CA LYS A 137 -13.45 -4.92 -0.56
C LYS A 137 -11.98 -4.51 -0.66
N ALA A 138 -11.37 -4.06 0.43
CA ALA A 138 -10.01 -3.49 0.39
C ALA A 138 -8.94 -4.50 -0.05
N GLY A 139 -9.06 -5.77 0.35
CA GLY A 139 -8.07 -6.80 0.01
C GLY A 139 -7.86 -6.97 -1.49
N THR A 140 -8.91 -6.93 -2.30
CA THR A 140 -8.82 -7.05 -3.76
C THR A 140 -8.10 -5.87 -4.40
N VAL A 141 -8.25 -4.67 -3.85
CA VAL A 141 -7.60 -3.46 -4.34
C VAL A 141 -6.09 -3.49 -4.05
N PHE A 142 -5.70 -3.92 -2.86
CA PHE A 142 -4.29 -4.07 -2.50
C PHE A 142 -3.58 -5.15 -3.32
N LEU A 143 -4.25 -6.26 -3.63
CA LEU A 143 -3.67 -7.36 -4.38
C LEU A 143 -3.16 -6.89 -5.76
N ASP A 144 -3.87 -6.01 -6.45
CA ASP A 144 -3.45 -5.46 -7.74
C ASP A 144 -2.15 -4.66 -7.62
N ALA A 145 -1.99 -3.84 -6.58
CA ALA A 145 -0.75 -3.11 -6.32
C ALA A 145 0.42 -4.03 -5.96
N ILE A 146 0.18 -5.09 -5.18
CA ILE A 146 1.18 -6.07 -4.77
C ILE A 146 1.70 -6.86 -5.98
N THR A 147 0.84 -7.24 -6.90
CA THR A 147 1.24 -8.00 -8.10
C THR A 147 2.12 -7.19 -9.05
N LYS A 148 1.98 -5.86 -9.04
CA LYS A 148 2.77 -4.94 -9.88
C LYS A 148 4.13 -4.53 -9.27
N MET A 149 4.46 -4.99 -8.06
CA MET A 149 5.73 -4.67 -7.39
C MET A 149 6.92 -5.21 -8.19
N SER A 150 7.92 -4.37 -8.44
CA SER A 150 9.16 -4.72 -9.16
C SER A 150 10.20 -5.40 -8.24
N VAL A 151 11.25 -5.97 -8.84
CA VAL A 151 12.39 -6.55 -8.10
C VAL A 151 13.11 -5.49 -7.26
N SER A 152 13.36 -4.30 -7.84
CA SER A 152 14.01 -3.21 -7.13
C SER A 152 13.21 -2.71 -5.93
N ASP A 153 11.88 -2.65 -6.05
CA ASP A 153 11.00 -2.31 -4.94
C ASP A 153 11.11 -3.33 -3.80
N GLY A 154 11.16 -4.61 -4.15
CA GLY A 154 11.30 -5.67 -3.16
C GLY A 154 12.57 -5.56 -2.33
N PHE A 155 13.72 -5.31 -2.94
CA PHE A 155 14.96 -5.09 -2.20
C PHE A 155 14.95 -3.81 -1.38
N ALA A 156 14.36 -2.73 -1.88
CA ALA A 156 14.17 -1.50 -1.13
C ALA A 156 13.30 -1.72 0.13
N ILE A 157 12.23 -2.52 0.00
CA ILE A 157 11.37 -2.91 1.12
C ILE A 157 12.13 -3.78 2.11
N LEU A 158 12.80 -4.84 1.62
CA LEU A 158 13.51 -5.78 2.49
C LEU A 158 14.59 -5.07 3.30
N ASN A 159 15.36 -4.18 2.69
CA ASN A 159 16.46 -3.46 3.32
C ASN A 159 16.05 -2.16 4.01
N GLY A 160 14.80 -1.78 3.90
CA GLY A 160 14.26 -0.55 4.45
C GLY A 160 13.89 -0.64 5.94
N ALA A 161 13.37 0.48 6.44
CA ALA A 161 12.86 0.60 7.82
C ALA A 161 11.65 -0.31 8.09
N ASP A 162 11.24 -0.40 9.35
CA ASP A 162 10.10 -1.24 9.82
C ASP A 162 8.76 -0.97 9.13
N THR A 163 8.63 0.14 8.43
CA THR A 163 7.43 0.55 7.68
C THR A 163 7.67 0.67 6.17
N ALA A 164 8.76 0.12 5.65
CA ALA A 164 9.14 0.29 4.24
C ALA A 164 8.10 -0.29 3.26
N ALA A 165 7.51 -1.45 3.57
CA ALA A 165 6.48 -2.06 2.74
C ALA A 165 5.17 -1.25 2.78
N THR A 166 4.75 -0.80 3.95
CA THR A 166 3.57 0.06 4.12
C THR A 166 3.74 1.39 3.38
N ASN A 167 4.92 2.02 3.47
CA ASN A 167 5.22 3.26 2.76
C ASN A 167 5.24 3.05 1.24
N PHE A 168 5.80 1.94 0.77
CA PHE A 168 5.75 1.55 -0.63
C PHE A 168 4.31 1.41 -1.11
N LEU A 169 3.48 0.63 -0.42
CA LEU A 169 2.06 0.46 -0.76
C LEU A 169 1.32 1.81 -0.74
N ARG A 170 1.54 2.63 0.28
CA ARG A 170 0.92 3.96 0.36
C ARG A 170 1.31 4.83 -0.85
N LYS A 171 2.59 4.88 -1.19
CA LYS A 171 3.09 5.69 -2.31
C LYS A 171 2.56 5.22 -3.66
N THR A 172 2.51 3.92 -3.89
CA THR A 172 2.18 3.33 -5.19
C THR A 172 0.70 3.08 -5.39
N SER A 173 -0.07 2.88 -4.31
CA SER A 173 -1.46 2.45 -4.39
C SER A 173 -2.47 3.40 -3.76
N TYR A 174 -2.07 4.48 -3.07
CA TYR A 174 -3.04 5.34 -2.40
C TYR A 174 -4.03 6.01 -3.37
N SER A 175 -3.55 6.58 -4.48
CA SER A 175 -4.44 7.22 -5.46
C SER A 175 -5.35 6.20 -6.15
N PRO A 176 -4.85 5.13 -6.77
CA PRO A 176 -5.73 4.11 -7.34
C PRO A 176 -6.61 3.43 -6.28
N LEU A 177 -6.14 3.28 -5.04
CA LEU A 177 -6.97 2.79 -3.93
C LEU A 177 -8.12 3.76 -3.63
N TYR A 178 -7.84 5.04 -3.53
CA TYR A 178 -8.85 6.07 -3.29
C TYR A 178 -9.92 6.06 -4.38
N ASP A 179 -9.52 6.04 -5.67
CA ASP A 179 -10.43 6.07 -6.81
C ASP A 179 -11.33 4.83 -6.86
N GLN A 180 -10.79 3.65 -6.55
CA GLN A 180 -11.56 2.42 -6.48
C GLN A 180 -12.39 2.32 -5.19
N PHE A 181 -11.92 2.91 -4.10
CA PHE A 181 -12.56 2.84 -2.79
C PHE A 181 -13.75 3.81 -2.67
N LEU A 182 -13.66 4.97 -3.32
CA LEU A 182 -14.69 6.01 -3.28
C LEU A 182 -16.09 5.50 -3.71
N PRO A 183 -16.28 4.76 -4.82
CA PRO A 183 -17.58 4.20 -5.16
C PRO A 183 -18.07 3.17 -4.14
N ILE A 184 -17.16 2.36 -3.57
CA ILE A 184 -17.48 1.38 -2.53
C ILE A 184 -17.93 2.09 -1.24
N VAL A 185 -17.25 3.17 -0.86
CA VAL A 185 -17.63 3.99 0.30
C VAL A 185 -18.97 4.67 0.07
N LYS A 186 -19.25 5.20 -1.14
CA LYS A 186 -20.56 5.76 -1.49
C LYS A 186 -21.68 4.73 -1.32
N GLU A 187 -21.48 3.52 -1.83
CA GLU A 187 -22.43 2.41 -1.65
C GLU A 187 -22.61 2.08 -0.17
N ALA A 188 -21.51 1.95 0.58
CA ALA A 188 -21.54 1.65 2.01
C ALA A 188 -22.25 2.75 2.81
N ILE A 189 -21.98 4.03 2.54
CA ILE A 189 -22.66 5.17 3.16
C ILE A 189 -24.17 5.11 2.92
N THR A 190 -24.58 4.75 1.71
CA THR A 190 -26.00 4.60 1.34
C THR A 190 -26.61 3.41 2.08
N LYS A 191 -25.94 2.26 2.08
CA LYS A 191 -26.40 1.02 2.71
C LYS A 191 -26.63 1.17 4.22
N VAL A 192 -25.72 1.82 4.93
CA VAL A 192 -25.83 2.06 6.38
C VAL A 192 -26.56 3.38 6.71
N LYS A 193 -27.11 4.05 5.70
CA LYS A 193 -27.96 5.24 5.83
C LYS A 193 -27.26 6.43 6.54
N VAL A 194 -25.95 6.62 6.36
CA VAL A 194 -25.20 7.74 6.98
C VAL A 194 -25.88 9.08 6.71
N THR A 195 -26.32 9.33 5.47
CA THR A 195 -26.95 10.58 5.06
C THR A 195 -28.29 10.82 5.78
N SER A 196 -29.02 9.77 6.17
CA SER A 196 -30.27 9.94 6.94
C SER A 196 -30.04 10.45 8.37
N TYR A 197 -28.86 10.26 8.91
CA TYR A 197 -28.47 10.84 10.20
C TYR A 197 -27.77 12.18 10.03
N TRP A 198 -26.85 12.29 9.06
CA TRP A 198 -26.03 13.47 8.84
C TRP A 198 -26.82 14.68 8.32
N ASN A 199 -27.62 14.51 7.27
CA ASN A 199 -28.33 15.60 6.64
C ASN A 199 -29.28 16.37 7.58
N PRO A 200 -30.10 15.72 8.44
CA PRO A 200 -30.89 16.43 9.43
C PRO A 200 -30.06 17.21 10.46
N LEU A 201 -28.88 16.66 10.85
CA LEU A 201 -27.98 17.33 11.78
C LEU A 201 -27.39 18.60 11.15
N VAL A 202 -26.86 18.48 9.92
CA VAL A 202 -26.31 19.62 9.16
C VAL A 202 -27.38 20.67 8.89
N THR A 203 -28.58 20.25 8.45
CA THR A 203 -29.69 21.16 8.18
C THR A 203 -30.09 21.95 9.42
N LYS A 204 -30.20 21.29 10.56
CA LYS A 204 -30.56 21.93 11.83
C LYS A 204 -29.45 22.90 12.29
N TYR A 205 -28.20 22.47 12.21
CA TYR A 205 -27.05 23.30 12.56
C TYR A 205 -26.93 24.54 11.67
N ASN A 206 -27.04 24.36 10.35
CA ASN A 206 -26.88 25.45 9.38
C ASN A 206 -28.00 26.52 9.47
N LYS A 207 -29.10 26.24 10.18
CA LYS A 207 -30.15 27.22 10.49
C LYS A 207 -29.83 28.11 11.69
N LEU A 208 -28.85 27.73 12.51
CA LEU A 208 -28.47 28.53 13.67
C LEU A 208 -27.76 29.82 13.20
N PRO A 209 -28.02 30.98 13.84
CA PRO A 209 -27.34 32.21 13.52
C PRO A 209 -25.85 32.16 13.94
N GLY A 210 -24.98 32.81 13.14
CA GLY A 210 -23.56 32.96 13.46
C GLY A 210 -22.71 31.67 13.39
N VAL A 211 -23.20 30.61 12.78
CA VAL A 211 -22.42 29.35 12.59
C VAL A 211 -21.76 29.28 11.22
N LYS A 212 -20.60 28.63 11.16
CA LYS A 212 -19.97 28.26 9.90
C LYS A 212 -20.74 27.08 9.30
N LYS A 213 -21.34 27.29 8.13
CA LYS A 213 -22.11 26.24 7.44
C LYS A 213 -21.23 25.03 7.12
N GLN A 214 -21.79 23.83 7.34
CA GLN A 214 -21.13 22.55 7.07
C GLN A 214 -21.56 21.97 5.73
N ASN A 215 -20.60 21.29 5.06
CA ASN A 215 -20.88 20.55 3.83
C ASN A 215 -21.55 19.21 4.18
N PRO A 216 -22.67 18.83 3.54
CA PRO A 216 -23.31 17.54 3.75
C PRO A 216 -22.56 16.36 3.12
N ASP A 217 -21.61 16.55 2.21
CA ASP A 217 -20.89 15.45 1.55
C ASP A 217 -19.76 14.91 2.43
N LEU A 218 -19.90 13.65 2.85
CA LEU A 218 -18.93 12.92 3.66
C LEU A 218 -18.13 11.87 2.87
N ASN A 219 -18.40 11.70 1.57
CA ASN A 219 -17.79 10.61 0.80
C ASN A 219 -16.26 10.69 0.78
N ASP A 220 -15.71 11.86 0.49
CA ASP A 220 -14.26 12.08 0.49
C ASP A 220 -13.66 11.86 1.88
N TYR A 221 -14.28 12.41 2.92
CA TYR A 221 -13.82 12.29 4.30
C TYR A 221 -13.75 10.82 4.75
N VAL A 222 -14.82 10.07 4.57
CA VAL A 222 -14.88 8.64 4.96
C VAL A 222 -13.90 7.82 4.14
N THR A 223 -13.81 8.07 2.82
CA THR A 223 -12.87 7.35 1.94
C THR A 223 -11.43 7.52 2.41
N LYS A 224 -10.99 8.75 2.68
CA LYS A 224 -9.64 9.04 3.18
C LYS A 224 -9.38 8.40 4.54
N LYS A 225 -10.32 8.51 5.47
CA LYS A 225 -10.19 7.93 6.81
C LYS A 225 -10.17 6.40 6.78
N ALA A 226 -11.07 5.77 6.02
CA ALA A 226 -11.12 4.33 5.85
C ALA A 226 -9.82 3.79 5.21
N ALA A 227 -9.35 4.38 4.13
CA ALA A 227 -8.09 4.00 3.50
C ALA A 227 -6.90 4.15 4.46
N ASN A 228 -6.80 5.28 5.17
CA ASN A 228 -5.71 5.50 6.13
C ASN A 228 -5.75 4.50 7.29
N GLY A 229 -6.92 4.12 7.80
CA GLY A 229 -7.07 3.08 8.82
C GLY A 229 -6.51 1.73 8.39
N LEU A 230 -6.72 1.34 7.12
CA LEU A 230 -6.14 0.12 6.58
C LEU A 230 -4.61 0.16 6.57
N PHE A 231 -4.00 1.29 6.19
CA PHE A 231 -2.53 1.43 6.24
C PHE A 231 -1.96 1.39 7.65
N VAL A 232 -2.73 1.78 8.66
CA VAL A 232 -2.35 1.60 10.07
C VAL A 232 -2.26 0.11 10.42
N LEU A 233 -3.25 -0.68 10.04
CA LEU A 233 -3.24 -2.13 10.27
C LEU A 233 -2.16 -2.86 9.46
N ILE A 234 -1.94 -2.45 8.21
CA ILE A 234 -0.87 -3.02 7.36
C ILE A 234 0.51 -2.76 7.99
N ALA A 235 0.74 -1.58 8.57
CA ALA A 235 1.98 -1.28 9.28
C ALA A 235 2.18 -2.17 10.52
N ASP A 236 1.10 -2.51 11.23
CA ASP A 236 1.16 -3.44 12.35
C ASP A 236 1.53 -4.85 11.89
N GLU A 237 0.93 -5.33 10.79
CA GLU A 237 1.25 -6.64 10.24
C GLU A 237 2.69 -6.69 9.71
N GLU A 238 3.17 -5.63 9.05
CA GLU A 238 4.57 -5.51 8.64
C GLU A 238 5.51 -5.60 9.85
N ALA A 239 5.23 -4.84 10.90
CA ALA A 239 6.05 -4.85 12.12
C ALA A 239 6.09 -6.24 12.78
N LYS A 240 4.96 -6.97 12.79
CA LYS A 240 4.90 -8.34 13.30
C LYS A 240 5.82 -9.28 12.49
N ILE A 241 5.70 -9.28 11.15
CA ILE A 241 6.51 -10.15 10.27
C ILE A 241 8.01 -9.85 10.43
N ARG A 242 8.37 -8.57 10.58
CA ARG A 242 9.78 -8.18 10.76
C ARG A 242 10.34 -8.58 12.11
N LYS A 243 9.59 -8.41 13.20
CA LYS A 243 10.07 -8.54 14.58
C LYS A 243 9.81 -9.92 15.19
N ASP A 244 8.70 -10.56 14.84
CA ASP A 244 8.27 -11.81 15.42
C ASP A 244 8.49 -12.99 14.44
N PRO A 245 9.45 -13.90 14.73
CA PRO A 245 9.64 -15.10 13.92
C PRO A 245 8.40 -15.99 13.81
N MET A 246 7.53 -16.00 14.83
CA MET A 246 6.30 -16.79 14.84
C MET A 246 5.24 -16.25 13.87
N ALA A 247 5.28 -14.96 13.54
CA ALA A 247 4.41 -14.35 12.55
C ALA A 247 4.80 -14.72 11.10
N ARG A 248 5.98 -15.31 10.89
CA ARG A 248 6.47 -15.77 9.59
C ARG A 248 5.92 -17.15 9.28
N VAL A 249 4.66 -17.20 8.90
CA VAL A 249 3.86 -18.45 8.81
C VAL A 249 4.29 -19.39 7.68
N THR A 250 5.11 -18.96 6.72
CA THR A 250 5.64 -19.80 5.65
C THR A 250 7.15 -19.94 5.72
N ASP A 251 7.67 -21.05 5.17
CA ASP A 251 9.11 -21.29 5.16
C ASP A 251 9.86 -20.26 4.32
N LEU A 252 9.23 -19.74 3.28
CA LEU A 252 9.77 -18.68 2.47
C LEU A 252 9.93 -17.37 3.26
N LEU A 253 8.93 -16.99 4.06
CA LEU A 253 9.01 -15.82 4.96
C LEU A 253 10.09 -16.02 6.03
N LYS A 254 10.20 -17.21 6.62
CA LYS A 254 11.27 -17.53 7.58
C LYS A 254 12.64 -17.39 6.93
N LYS A 255 12.81 -17.88 5.70
CA LYS A 255 14.07 -17.82 4.95
C LYS A 255 14.47 -16.38 4.64
N VAL A 256 13.54 -15.56 4.13
CA VAL A 256 13.82 -14.16 3.70
C VAL A 256 14.01 -13.21 4.88
N PHE A 257 13.13 -13.24 5.86
CA PHE A 257 13.21 -12.35 7.03
C PHE A 257 14.04 -12.90 8.18
N GLY A 258 14.40 -14.20 8.18
CA GLY A 258 15.25 -14.84 9.17
C GLY A 258 16.74 -14.71 8.87
N SER A 259 17.13 -14.48 7.63
CA SER A 259 18.54 -14.30 7.23
C SER A 259 19.12 -12.93 7.60
N LYS A 260 18.28 -11.99 8.05
CA LYS A 260 18.72 -10.70 8.60
C LYS A 260 18.93 -10.84 10.12
N LYS A 261 20.19 -10.93 10.51
CA LYS A 261 20.68 -10.62 11.85
C LYS A 261 21.42 -9.31 11.82
#